data_4e31d0ad0aa04514ae576d86464e3c02
#
_entry.id   4e31d0ad0aa04514ae576d86464e3c02
#
_cell.length_a   1.000
_cell.length_b   1.000
_cell.length_c   1.000
_cell.angle_alpha   90.00
_cell.angle_beta   90.00
_cell.angle_gamma   90.00
#
_symmetry.space_group_name_H-M   'P 1'
#
loop_
_entity.id
_entity.type
_entity.pdbx_description
1 polymer ?
#
loop_
_entity_poly.entity_id
_entity_poly.type
_entity_poly.pdbx_seq_one_letter_code
_entity_poly.pdbx_strand_id
1 'polypeptide(L)' 'MTDRLKIGFDAKRIVRNGTGLGSYGRTLVNDLASYPLELRLYAPDQGRDHLRQQIKQQENVRFCYPAPSHLPFSKAL' A
#
# COMPACT_ATOMS: atom_id res chain seq x y z
N MET A 1 -9.07 25.95 0.22
CA MET A 1 -8.31 24.81 -0.20
C MET A 1 -9.04 23.51 0.10
N THR A 2 -9.01 22.62 -0.82
CA THR A 2 -9.75 21.38 -0.67
C THR A 2 -8.81 20.26 -0.22
N ASP A 3 -9.22 19.53 0.80
CA ASP A 3 -8.47 18.36 1.23
C ASP A 3 -8.62 17.25 0.19
N ARG A 4 -7.53 16.51 0.01
CA ARG A 4 -7.59 15.34 -0.86
C ARG A 4 -8.39 14.25 -0.19
N LEU A 5 -9.14 13.50 -0.98
CA LEU A 5 -9.78 12.30 -0.50
C LEU A 5 -8.70 11.29 -0.11
N LYS A 6 -8.82 10.70 1.07
CA LYS A 6 -7.87 9.71 1.56
C LYS A 6 -8.51 8.34 1.46
N ILE A 7 -7.82 7.42 0.79
CA ILE A 7 -8.31 6.07 0.60
C ILE A 7 -7.33 5.09 1.20
N GLY A 8 -7.83 4.25 2.13
CA GLY A 8 -7.05 3.15 2.68
C GLY A 8 -7.24 1.91 1.82
N PHE A 9 -6.17 1.20 1.55
CA PHE A 9 -6.17 0.04 0.68
C PHE A 9 -5.37 -1.09 1.33
N ASP A 10 -5.96 -2.29 1.38
CA ASP A 10 -5.23 -3.45 1.89
C ASP A 10 -4.24 -3.91 0.84
N ALA A 11 -2.98 -3.71 1.11
CA ALA A 11 -1.91 -3.93 0.14
C ALA A 11 -1.15 -5.24 0.36
N LYS A 12 -1.63 -6.11 1.25
CA LYS A 12 -0.91 -7.36 1.54
C LYS A 12 -0.62 -8.15 0.25
N ARG A 13 -1.64 -8.32 -0.58
CA ARG A 13 -1.49 -9.09 -1.82
C ARG A 13 -0.71 -8.34 -2.87
N ILE A 14 -0.80 -7.03 -2.85
CA ILE A 14 -0.10 -6.18 -3.81
C ILE A 14 1.40 -6.38 -3.71
N VAL A 15 1.92 -6.50 -2.49
CA VAL A 15 3.36 -6.60 -2.27
C VAL A 15 3.86 -8.04 -2.15
N ARG A 16 2.96 -9.02 -2.08
CA ARG A 16 3.37 -10.42 -1.88
C ARG A 16 2.94 -11.36 -2.98
N ASN A 17 1.85 -11.05 -3.68
CA ASN A 17 1.25 -11.98 -4.62
C ASN A 17 1.58 -11.60 -6.06
N GLY A 18 2.33 -12.46 -6.74
CA GLY A 18 2.69 -12.23 -8.14
C GLY A 18 1.66 -12.75 -9.14
N THR A 19 0.56 -13.36 -8.66
CA THR A 19 -0.48 -13.88 -9.54
C THR A 19 -1.45 -12.79 -9.99
N GLY A 20 -2.50 -13.20 -10.69
CA GLY A 20 -3.47 -12.26 -11.26
C GLY A 20 -4.11 -11.33 -10.25
N LEU A 21 -4.41 -11.81 -9.01
CA LEU A 21 -5.01 -10.95 -8.00
C LEU A 21 -4.08 -9.81 -7.59
N GLY A 22 -2.79 -10.13 -7.39
CA GLY A 22 -1.82 -9.10 -7.05
C GLY A 22 -1.59 -8.13 -8.19
N SER A 23 -1.52 -8.66 -9.42
CA SER A 23 -1.35 -7.83 -10.61
C SER A 23 -2.52 -6.86 -10.79
N TYR A 24 -3.72 -7.35 -10.61
CA TYR A 24 -4.91 -6.50 -10.71
C TYR A 24 -4.86 -5.37 -9.66
N GLY A 25 -4.49 -5.72 -8.43
CA GLY A 25 -4.38 -4.72 -7.37
C GLY A 25 -3.35 -3.65 -7.67
N ARG A 26 -2.18 -4.05 -8.18
CA ARG A 26 -1.13 -3.08 -8.52
C ARG A 26 -1.59 -2.14 -9.64
N THR A 27 -2.26 -2.68 -10.65
CA THR A 27 -2.79 -1.86 -11.73
C THR A 27 -3.83 -0.88 -11.21
N LEU A 28 -4.73 -1.34 -10.34
CA LEU A 28 -5.76 -0.49 -9.76
C LEU A 28 -5.15 0.63 -8.94
N VAL A 29 -4.16 0.33 -8.12
CA VAL A 29 -3.49 1.35 -7.31
C VAL A 29 -2.83 2.39 -8.19
N ASN A 30 -2.14 1.96 -9.23
CA ASN A 30 -1.47 2.90 -10.14
C ASN A 30 -2.48 3.78 -10.88
N ASP A 31 -3.63 3.22 -11.24
CA ASP A 31 -4.68 4.03 -11.85
C ASP A 31 -5.24 5.05 -10.87
N LEU A 32 -5.54 4.62 -9.66
CA LEU A 32 -6.08 5.53 -8.64
C LEU A 32 -5.08 6.64 -8.29
N ALA A 33 -3.79 6.33 -8.33
CA ALA A 33 -2.77 7.31 -8.00
C ALA A 33 -2.71 8.47 -8.99
N SER A 34 -3.33 8.32 -10.16
CA SER A 34 -3.38 9.41 -11.13
C SER A 34 -4.46 10.44 -10.82
N TYR A 35 -5.33 10.17 -9.85
CA TYR A 35 -6.38 11.08 -9.44
C TYR A 35 -5.93 11.94 -8.27
N PRO A 36 -6.57 13.08 -8.01
CA PRO A 36 -6.19 13.97 -6.90
C PRO A 36 -6.67 13.43 -5.56
N LEU A 37 -6.12 12.30 -5.15
CA LEU A 37 -6.44 11.66 -3.89
C LEU A 37 -5.17 11.13 -3.24
N GLU A 38 -5.26 10.78 -1.97
CA GLU A 38 -4.15 10.23 -1.22
C GLU A 38 -4.41 8.76 -0.96
N LEU A 39 -3.49 7.91 -1.38
CA LEU A 39 -3.59 6.48 -1.17
C LEU A 39 -2.69 6.04 -0.01
N ARG A 40 -3.26 5.30 0.91
CA ARG A 40 -2.52 4.68 2.00
C ARG A 40 -2.61 3.17 1.84
N LEU A 41 -1.48 2.56 1.55
CA LEU A 41 -1.39 1.14 1.26
C LEU A 41 -0.94 0.42 2.52
N TYR A 42 -1.86 -0.29 3.15
CA TYR A 42 -1.59 -0.97 4.41
C TYR A 42 -1.12 -2.40 4.14
N ALA A 43 0.07 -2.72 4.59
CA ALA A 43 0.64 -4.05 4.43
C ALA A 43 1.34 -4.46 5.71
N PRO A 44 1.38 -5.78 6.03
CA PRO A 44 2.02 -6.25 7.26
C PRO A 44 3.54 -6.05 7.23
N ASP A 45 4.12 -6.04 6.04
CA ASP A 45 5.55 -5.80 5.85
C ASP A 45 5.79 -5.33 4.42
N GLN A 46 7.05 -5.17 4.07
CA GLN A 46 7.40 -4.65 2.74
C GLN A 46 7.17 -5.65 1.61
N GLY A 47 6.99 -6.92 1.95
CA GLY A 47 6.77 -7.93 0.94
C GLY A 47 7.97 -8.12 0.02
N ARG A 48 7.68 -8.44 -1.23
CA ARG A 48 8.72 -8.69 -2.23
C ARG A 48 9.06 -7.41 -2.96
N ASP A 49 10.34 -7.09 -3.02
CA ASP A 49 10.80 -5.83 -3.62
C ASP A 49 10.33 -5.67 -5.06
N HIS A 50 10.44 -6.72 -5.87
CA HIS A 50 10.09 -6.60 -7.29
C HIS A 50 8.60 -6.34 -7.50
N LEU A 51 7.74 -6.78 -6.58
CA LEU A 51 6.32 -6.49 -6.66
C LEU A 51 6.02 -5.08 -6.18
N ARG A 52 6.64 -4.67 -5.06
CA ARG A 52 6.44 -3.34 -4.53
C ARG A 52 6.90 -2.27 -5.52
N GLN A 53 7.98 -2.55 -6.25
CA GLN A 53 8.52 -1.63 -7.23
C GLN A 53 7.59 -1.40 -8.42
N GLN A 54 6.60 -2.25 -8.61
CA GLN A 54 5.60 -2.04 -9.67
C GLN A 54 4.62 -0.94 -9.32
N ILE A 55 4.59 -0.49 -8.07
CA ILE A 55 3.78 0.64 -7.65
C ILE A 55 4.56 1.92 -7.95
N LYS A 56 3.93 2.83 -8.68
CA LYS A 56 4.58 4.08 -9.05
C LYS A 56 4.88 4.92 -7.83
N GLN A 57 6.10 5.43 -7.75
CA GLN A 57 6.53 6.31 -6.67
C GLN A 57 5.93 7.69 -6.89
N GLN A 58 4.97 8.06 -6.07
CA GLN A 58 4.31 9.36 -6.14
C GLN A 58 4.08 9.88 -4.74
N GLU A 59 4.03 11.20 -4.59
CA GLU A 59 3.87 11.80 -3.27
C GLU A 59 2.51 11.50 -2.63
N ASN A 60 1.51 11.18 -3.45
CA ASN A 60 0.18 10.88 -2.96
C ASN A 60 -0.04 9.39 -2.65
N VAL A 61 1.01 8.58 -2.75
CA VAL A 61 0.95 7.15 -2.45
C VAL A 61 1.91 6.85 -1.32
N ARG A 62 1.41 6.25 -0.24
CA ARG A 62 2.22 5.95 0.93
C ARG A 62 1.96 4.53 1.40
N PHE A 63 3.03 3.78 1.63
CA PHE A 63 2.93 2.49 2.29
C PHE A 63 2.90 2.68 3.80
N CYS A 64 2.00 1.97 4.46
CA CYS A 64 1.84 2.03 5.90
C CYS A 64 2.04 0.64 6.48
N TYR A 65 2.99 0.50 7.40
CA TYR A 65 3.32 -0.77 8.03
C TYR A 65 2.98 -0.70 9.51
N PRO A 66 2.75 -1.85 10.15
CA PRO A 66 2.47 -1.86 11.59
C PRO A 66 3.69 -1.40 12.39
N ALA A 67 3.44 -1.05 13.65
CA ALA A 67 4.50 -0.64 14.55
C ALA A 67 5.54 -1.75 14.69
N PRO A 68 6.80 -1.39 15.01
CA PRO A 68 7.84 -2.39 15.22
C PRO A 68 7.45 -3.40 16.28
N SER A 69 7.89 -4.66 16.09
CA SER A 69 7.48 -5.75 16.97
C SER A 69 7.97 -5.61 18.41
N HIS A 70 8.94 -4.74 18.66
CA HIS A 70 9.43 -4.53 20.02
C HIS A 70 8.47 -3.69 20.88
N LEU A 71 7.47 -3.10 20.30
CA LEU A 71 6.47 -2.35 21.05
C LEU A 71 5.49 -3.32 21.68
N PRO A 72 5.20 -3.18 23.00
CA PRO A 72 4.38 -4.17 23.72
C PRO A 72 3.02 -4.44 23.07
N PHE A 73 2.32 -3.41 22.66
CA PHE A 73 0.98 -3.58 22.11
C PHE A 73 0.98 -4.23 20.73
N SER A 74 2.08 -4.21 20.01
CA SER A 74 2.12 -4.81 18.67
C SER A 74 2.01 -6.33 18.73
N LYS A 75 2.34 -6.93 19.86
CA LYS A 75 2.23 -8.38 20.03
C LYS A 75 0.79 -8.82 20.27
N ALA A 76 -0.07 -7.92 20.67
CA ALA A 76 -1.46 -8.24 20.92
C ALA A 76 -2.25 -8.33 19.61
N LEU A 77 -1.67 -7.94 18.56
CA LEU A 77 -2.30 -7.96 17.23
C LEU A 77 -1.95 -9.26 16.52
#